data_821fbf2e0f38ef1f9b1f128278f19079
#
_entry.id   821fbf2e0f38ef1f9b1f128278f19079
#
_cell.length_a   1.000
_cell.length_b   1.000
_cell.length_c   1.000
_cell.angle_alpha   90.00
_cell.angle_beta   90.00
_cell.angle_gamma   90.00
#
_symmetry.space_group_name_H-M   'P 1'
#
loop_
_entity.id
_entity.type
_entity.pdbx_description
1 polymer ?
#
loop_
_entity_poly.entity_id
_entity_poly.type
_entity_poly.pdbx_seq_one_letter_code
_entity_poly.pdbx_strand_id
1 'polypeptide(L)'
;MPEPILNVTDLVQNDRKAFAELRQIVTGLLIEKVRPEERAALLRAAADERGFRLTPADIWAITAHARRSMQGRAHGAGVGDQFDIPDEVWSWDQIIAGQTPNLLVALQKVGKTALITGLISAWHYGTGEFLGYKLHGPCPPVIIAGPDQTIADWRGVLAPAGLMQKNSSGKWELLPNGPIKRLWYKSNPVYLDEQGIEDIASQCEQHLGALLFCDAYATLIAPLGLDEAKPEAAEPLYNLMEAVEPFHTTPILNHHSSKSRANERASNASRNSNAIPAAVSQIISLQWLEPDKKSDQRINLTTEGRNSKPVDLVIEQIERSQWISHGSADDIKQSQRLAKVEANLSERQIDALDILRDRWERDRQETTPPQLLALMETEYQGDARKARATLQQLFDKGLADKRNDIDPEAGGTVIRYRPIDADLLAARAGLQKHPPHPPQPPASPLGIPRQKPSPQSLQLKPEEPPEGAEGVFRAPREAEQSQGPTPPSLNGNASAVWAVIWAAMDDEAPHTLSLRIETETGTRMNGAQLKALIAQGPPPELKHLEPL
;
A
#
# COMPACT_ATOMS: atom_id res chain seq x y z
N MET A 1 -17.23 -56.46 32.53
CA MET A 1 -16.21 -56.81 31.52
C MET A 1 -15.47 -55.52 31.15
N PRO A 2 -14.15 -55.47 31.22
CA PRO A 2 -13.44 -54.27 30.80
C PRO A 2 -13.62 -54.10 29.29
N GLU A 3 -13.91 -52.86 28.84
CA GLU A 3 -13.97 -52.52 27.42
C GLU A 3 -12.63 -52.85 26.75
N PRO A 4 -12.66 -53.42 25.54
CA PRO A 4 -11.43 -53.74 24.84
C PRO A 4 -10.63 -52.44 24.58
N ILE A 5 -9.37 -52.43 25.01
CA ILE A 5 -8.42 -51.36 24.71
C ILE A 5 -8.24 -51.37 23.20
N LEU A 6 -8.88 -50.40 22.49
CA LEU A 6 -8.71 -50.22 21.06
C LEU A 6 -7.23 -49.91 20.78
N ASN A 7 -6.64 -50.71 19.91
CA ASN A 7 -5.27 -50.49 19.45
C ASN A 7 -5.18 -49.16 18.65
N VAL A 8 -4.19 -48.35 18.92
CA VAL A 8 -3.97 -47.06 18.23
C VAL A 8 -3.97 -47.21 16.68
N THR A 9 -3.48 -48.37 16.20
CA THR A 9 -3.48 -48.67 14.76
C THR A 9 -4.90 -48.84 14.19
N ASP A 10 -5.82 -49.43 14.96
CA ASP A 10 -7.22 -49.65 14.55
C ASP A 10 -8.00 -48.34 14.59
N LEU A 11 -7.73 -47.46 15.55
CA LEU A 11 -8.28 -46.11 15.61
C LEU A 11 -7.85 -45.29 14.39
N VAL A 12 -6.55 -45.28 14.06
CA VAL A 12 -6.01 -44.54 12.90
C VAL A 12 -6.55 -45.09 11.57
N GLN A 13 -6.77 -46.41 11.46
CA GLN A 13 -7.35 -47.00 10.26
C GLN A 13 -8.84 -46.67 10.09
N ASN A 14 -9.60 -46.68 11.20
CA ASN A 14 -11.01 -46.30 11.17
C ASN A 14 -11.18 -44.83 10.83
N ASP A 15 -10.35 -43.95 11.39
CA ASP A 15 -10.34 -42.54 11.05
C ASP A 15 -10.02 -42.30 9.56
N ARG A 16 -9.00 -42.96 9.00
CA ARG A 16 -8.65 -42.88 7.58
C ARG A 16 -9.78 -43.34 6.68
N LYS A 17 -10.51 -44.40 7.04
CA LYS A 17 -11.65 -44.90 6.29
C LYS A 17 -12.80 -43.89 6.32
N ALA A 18 -13.13 -43.34 7.48
CA ALA A 18 -14.17 -42.35 7.65
C ALA A 18 -13.86 -41.07 6.86
N PHE A 19 -12.62 -40.57 6.90
CA PHE A 19 -12.20 -39.43 6.07
C PHE A 19 -12.24 -39.73 4.57
N ALA A 20 -11.96 -40.95 4.13
CA ALA A 20 -12.09 -41.34 2.72
C ALA A 20 -13.56 -41.33 2.27
N GLU A 21 -14.48 -41.82 3.14
CA GLU A 21 -15.93 -41.77 2.88
C GLU A 21 -16.46 -40.34 2.82
N LEU A 22 -16.04 -39.45 3.75
CA LEU A 22 -16.41 -38.03 3.70
C LEU A 22 -15.96 -37.35 2.43
N ARG A 23 -14.76 -37.68 1.92
CA ARG A 23 -14.28 -37.19 0.61
C ARG A 23 -15.14 -37.68 -0.55
N GLN A 24 -15.58 -38.94 -0.53
CA GLN A 24 -16.49 -39.47 -1.56
C GLN A 24 -17.84 -38.75 -1.53
N ILE A 25 -18.39 -38.51 -0.33
CA ILE A 25 -19.64 -37.75 -0.16
C ILE A 25 -19.47 -36.35 -0.75
N VAL A 26 -18.41 -35.62 -0.38
CA VAL A 26 -18.15 -34.28 -0.93
C VAL A 26 -17.98 -34.31 -2.44
N THR A 27 -17.26 -35.30 -2.98
CA THR A 27 -17.10 -35.44 -4.43
C THR A 27 -18.45 -35.61 -5.14
N GLY A 28 -19.35 -36.43 -4.58
CA GLY A 28 -20.72 -36.56 -5.09
C GLY A 28 -21.50 -35.25 -5.04
N LEU A 29 -21.44 -34.54 -3.92
CA LEU A 29 -22.11 -33.24 -3.73
C LEU A 29 -21.57 -32.16 -4.67
N LEU A 30 -20.26 -32.19 -4.99
CA LEU A 30 -19.64 -31.28 -5.99
C LEU A 30 -20.10 -31.61 -7.41
N ILE A 31 -20.21 -32.88 -7.77
CA ILE A 31 -20.71 -33.33 -9.09
C ILE A 31 -22.18 -32.90 -9.28
N GLU A 32 -22.98 -33.03 -8.21
CA GLU A 32 -24.40 -32.64 -8.21
C GLU A 32 -24.59 -31.10 -8.06
N LYS A 33 -23.51 -30.34 -7.99
CA LYS A 33 -23.52 -28.88 -7.82
C LYS A 33 -24.37 -28.40 -6.64
N VAL A 34 -24.35 -29.16 -5.52
CA VAL A 34 -25.04 -28.79 -4.29
C VAL A 34 -24.44 -27.49 -3.74
N ARG A 35 -25.30 -26.57 -3.29
CA ARG A 35 -24.88 -25.27 -2.76
C ARG A 35 -23.90 -25.42 -1.59
N PRO A 36 -22.91 -24.53 -1.45
CA PRO A 36 -21.87 -24.64 -0.43
C PRO A 36 -22.38 -24.81 1.00
N GLU A 37 -23.43 -24.04 1.36
CA GLU A 37 -24.03 -24.08 2.71
C GLU A 37 -24.72 -25.41 2.96
N GLU A 38 -25.47 -25.91 2.00
CA GLU A 38 -26.17 -27.20 2.06
C GLU A 38 -25.14 -28.35 2.08
N ARG A 39 -24.11 -28.27 1.25
CA ARG A 39 -22.99 -29.22 1.24
C ARG A 39 -22.27 -29.26 2.59
N ALA A 40 -22.00 -28.09 3.18
CA ALA A 40 -21.38 -28.01 4.51
C ALA A 40 -22.27 -28.61 5.60
N ALA A 41 -23.58 -28.40 5.53
CA ALA A 41 -24.55 -29.00 6.47
C ALA A 41 -24.61 -30.53 6.32
N LEU A 42 -24.71 -31.04 5.08
CA LEU A 42 -24.73 -32.46 4.78
C LEU A 42 -23.42 -33.15 5.20
N LEU A 43 -22.28 -32.47 4.97
CA LEU A 43 -20.98 -32.99 5.38
C LEU A 43 -20.82 -33.05 6.90
N ARG A 44 -21.33 -32.06 7.64
CA ARG A 44 -21.37 -32.10 9.12
C ARG A 44 -22.26 -33.26 9.61
N ALA A 45 -23.45 -33.38 9.05
CA ALA A 45 -24.35 -34.47 9.43
C ALA A 45 -23.70 -35.85 9.19
N ALA A 46 -23.07 -36.04 8.02
CA ALA A 46 -22.37 -37.26 7.69
C ALA A 46 -21.15 -37.53 8.60
N ALA A 47 -20.49 -36.50 9.08
CA ALA A 47 -19.39 -36.62 10.02
C ALA A 47 -19.87 -36.93 11.45
N ASP A 48 -20.95 -36.27 11.89
CA ASP A 48 -21.55 -36.50 13.21
C ASP A 48 -22.06 -37.95 13.33
N GLU A 49 -22.66 -38.55 12.28
CA GLU A 49 -23.04 -39.96 12.22
C GLU A 49 -21.85 -40.91 12.42
N ARG A 50 -20.64 -40.47 12.10
CA ARG A 50 -19.38 -41.20 12.22
C ARG A 50 -18.58 -40.83 13.48
N GLY A 51 -19.16 -40.03 14.35
CA GLY A 51 -18.53 -39.60 15.60
C GLY A 51 -17.49 -38.48 15.47
N PHE A 52 -17.43 -37.79 14.31
CA PHE A 52 -16.51 -36.65 14.08
C PHE A 52 -17.24 -35.34 14.18
N ARG A 53 -16.55 -34.31 14.70
CA ARG A 53 -16.97 -32.92 14.60
C ARG A 53 -16.05 -32.19 13.63
N LEU A 54 -16.61 -31.70 12.51
CA LEU A 54 -15.87 -30.92 11.52
C LEU A 54 -15.96 -29.44 11.83
N THR A 55 -14.80 -28.80 11.89
CA THR A 55 -14.69 -27.34 11.88
C THR A 55 -14.91 -26.80 10.46
N PRO A 56 -15.19 -25.50 10.28
CA PRO A 56 -15.20 -24.90 8.95
C PRO A 56 -13.92 -25.14 8.14
N ALA A 57 -12.75 -25.13 8.81
CA ALA A 57 -11.46 -25.43 8.18
C ALA A 57 -11.35 -26.88 7.69
N ASP A 58 -11.90 -27.85 8.45
CA ASP A 58 -11.90 -29.25 8.04
C ASP A 58 -12.79 -29.47 6.80
N ILE A 59 -13.98 -28.86 6.77
CA ILE A 59 -14.91 -28.93 5.62
C ILE A 59 -14.22 -28.38 4.38
N TRP A 60 -13.56 -27.26 4.53
CA TRP A 60 -12.82 -26.61 3.48
C TRP A 60 -11.67 -27.49 2.96
N ALA A 61 -10.84 -28.04 3.86
CA ALA A 61 -9.74 -28.94 3.51
C ALA A 61 -10.23 -30.20 2.76
N ILE A 62 -11.34 -30.82 3.24
CA ILE A 62 -11.93 -31.98 2.60
C ILE A 62 -12.46 -31.62 1.22
N THR A 63 -13.12 -30.46 1.07
CA THR A 63 -13.66 -29.97 -0.20
C THR A 63 -12.54 -29.65 -1.19
N ALA A 64 -11.49 -28.96 -0.76
CA ALA A 64 -10.33 -28.65 -1.59
C ALA A 64 -9.61 -29.91 -2.07
N HIS A 65 -9.49 -30.92 -1.20
CA HIS A 65 -8.91 -32.20 -1.60
C HIS A 65 -9.79 -32.94 -2.63
N ALA A 66 -11.12 -32.93 -2.45
CA ALA A 66 -12.05 -33.56 -3.38
C ALA A 66 -11.96 -32.88 -4.76
N ARG A 67 -11.94 -31.56 -4.83
CA ARG A 67 -11.77 -30.81 -6.09
C ARG A 67 -10.45 -31.18 -6.79
N ARG A 68 -9.33 -31.16 -6.08
CA ARG A 68 -8.03 -31.59 -6.63
C ARG A 68 -8.07 -33.02 -7.18
N SER A 69 -8.78 -33.92 -6.49
CA SER A 69 -8.94 -35.31 -6.96
C SER A 69 -9.77 -35.40 -8.23
N MET A 70 -10.76 -34.51 -8.42
CA MET A 70 -11.58 -34.43 -9.62
C MET A 70 -10.82 -33.87 -10.84
N GLN A 71 -9.86 -32.98 -10.62
CA GLN A 71 -8.99 -32.42 -11.66
C GLN A 71 -7.99 -33.43 -12.24
N GLY A 72 -7.85 -34.60 -11.61
CA GLY A 72 -6.89 -35.61 -12.02
C GLY A 72 -5.48 -35.39 -11.45
N ARG A 73 -4.52 -36.19 -11.96
CA ARG A 73 -3.11 -36.03 -11.56
C ARG A 73 -2.53 -34.80 -12.26
N ALA A 74 -1.94 -33.89 -11.47
CA ALA A 74 -1.16 -32.80 -12.04
C ALA A 74 0.02 -33.38 -12.84
N HIS A 75 0.06 -33.08 -14.12
CA HIS A 75 1.18 -33.39 -14.98
C HIS A 75 2.06 -32.14 -15.03
N GLY A 76 3.19 -32.16 -14.33
CA GLY A 76 4.20 -31.10 -14.47
C GLY A 76 4.80 -31.11 -15.88
N ALA A 77 5.45 -30.02 -16.25
CA ALA A 77 6.18 -29.91 -17.50
C ALA A 77 7.37 -30.86 -17.54
N GLY A 78 7.58 -31.55 -18.65
CA GLY A 78 8.71 -32.44 -18.92
C GLY A 78 9.76 -31.80 -19.83
N VAL A 79 10.89 -32.45 -19.95
CA VAL A 79 11.94 -32.02 -20.89
C VAL A 79 11.44 -32.21 -22.32
N GLY A 80 11.44 -31.13 -23.10
CA GLY A 80 10.97 -31.12 -24.50
C GLY A 80 9.54 -30.60 -24.70
N ASP A 81 8.80 -30.33 -23.63
CA ASP A 81 7.50 -29.67 -23.70
C ASP A 81 7.70 -28.24 -24.22
N GLN A 82 6.80 -27.82 -25.08
CA GLN A 82 6.80 -26.47 -25.67
C GLN A 82 5.67 -25.66 -25.05
N PHE A 83 5.98 -24.43 -24.69
CA PHE A 83 5.03 -23.49 -24.07
C PHE A 83 4.95 -22.23 -24.93
N ASP A 84 3.74 -21.84 -25.29
CA ASP A 84 3.47 -20.54 -25.91
C ASP A 84 3.22 -19.51 -24.79
N ILE A 85 4.32 -19.02 -24.21
CA ILE A 85 4.29 -18.04 -23.11
C ILE A 85 4.78 -16.71 -23.69
N PRO A 86 4.00 -15.62 -23.56
CA PRO A 86 4.50 -14.29 -23.90
C PRO A 86 5.67 -13.89 -22.98
N ASP A 87 6.65 -13.18 -23.54
CA ASP A 87 7.89 -12.83 -22.83
C ASP A 87 7.65 -12.11 -21.51
N GLU A 88 6.83 -11.09 -21.50
CA GLU A 88 6.34 -10.43 -20.29
C GLU A 88 4.99 -9.78 -20.57
N VAL A 89 4.02 -10.01 -19.71
CA VAL A 89 2.72 -9.34 -19.79
C VAL A 89 2.65 -8.31 -18.66
N TRP A 90 2.72 -7.05 -19.03
CA TRP A 90 2.46 -5.94 -18.13
C TRP A 90 1.14 -5.28 -18.49
N SER A 91 0.34 -4.96 -17.50
CA SER A 91 -0.82 -4.08 -17.64
C SER A 91 -0.44 -2.63 -17.44
N TRP A 92 0.28 -2.34 -16.37
CA TRP A 92 0.94 -1.06 -16.09
C TRP A 92 2.42 -1.35 -15.85
N ASP A 93 3.26 -0.85 -16.73
CA ASP A 93 4.66 -1.25 -16.85
C ASP A 93 5.37 -1.30 -15.50
N GLN A 94 5.99 -2.43 -15.15
CA GLN A 94 6.71 -2.73 -13.91
C GLN A 94 5.91 -2.53 -12.60
N ILE A 95 4.64 -2.13 -12.67
CA ILE A 95 3.81 -1.87 -11.49
C ILE A 95 2.70 -2.92 -11.36
N ILE A 96 1.95 -3.20 -12.44
CA ILE A 96 0.91 -4.25 -12.44
C ILE A 96 1.28 -5.32 -13.47
N ALA A 97 1.61 -6.49 -12.97
CA ALA A 97 1.83 -7.66 -13.81
C ALA A 97 0.49 -8.17 -14.36
N GLY A 98 0.40 -8.32 -15.69
CA GLY A 98 -0.81 -8.79 -16.36
C GLY A 98 -1.03 -10.29 -16.17
N GLN A 99 -2.30 -10.71 -16.19
CA GLN A 99 -2.73 -12.10 -16.09
C GLN A 99 -2.25 -12.85 -14.83
N THR A 100 -1.80 -12.12 -13.82
CA THR A 100 -1.33 -12.65 -12.54
C THR A 100 -1.88 -11.83 -11.38
N PRO A 101 -1.98 -12.39 -10.16
CA PRO A 101 -2.46 -11.65 -9.00
C PRO A 101 -1.46 -10.58 -8.56
N ASN A 102 -1.98 -9.38 -8.34
CA ASN A 102 -1.26 -8.23 -7.80
C ASN A 102 -1.87 -7.83 -6.46
N LEU A 103 -1.05 -7.45 -5.49
CA LEU A 103 -1.47 -7.02 -4.17
C LEU A 103 -1.18 -5.53 -3.99
N LEU A 104 -2.22 -4.73 -3.74
CA LEU A 104 -2.09 -3.31 -3.42
C LEU A 104 -2.22 -3.11 -1.90
N VAL A 105 -1.11 -2.83 -1.24
CA VAL A 105 -1.04 -2.71 0.23
C VAL A 105 -0.89 -1.26 0.64
N ALA A 106 -1.72 -0.79 1.56
CA ALA A 106 -1.55 0.51 2.19
C ALA A 106 -2.39 0.64 3.47
N LEU A 107 -2.09 1.62 4.30
CA LEU A 107 -2.99 2.05 5.37
C LEU A 107 -4.35 2.49 4.80
N GLN A 108 -5.35 2.51 5.66
CA GLN A 108 -6.65 3.07 5.29
C GLN A 108 -6.51 4.55 4.91
N LYS A 109 -7.28 4.99 3.90
CA LYS A 109 -7.37 6.40 3.45
C LYS A 109 -6.09 6.97 2.80
N VAL A 110 -5.15 6.15 2.40
CA VAL A 110 -3.98 6.57 1.60
C VAL A 110 -4.32 6.82 0.12
N GLY A 111 -5.51 6.43 -0.35
CA GLY A 111 -5.94 6.70 -1.72
C GLY A 111 -5.87 5.50 -2.68
N LYS A 112 -5.82 4.25 -2.17
CA LYS A 112 -5.77 3.03 -3.00
C LYS A 112 -6.83 2.99 -4.11
N THR A 113 -8.10 3.14 -3.73
CA THR A 113 -9.23 3.12 -4.68
C THR A 113 -9.13 4.29 -5.68
N ALA A 114 -8.73 5.48 -5.21
CA ALA A 114 -8.55 6.65 -6.06
C ALA A 114 -7.39 6.47 -7.06
N LEU A 115 -6.31 5.78 -6.68
CA LEU A 115 -5.19 5.46 -7.58
C LEU A 115 -5.65 4.53 -8.71
N ILE A 116 -6.34 3.45 -8.38
CA ILE A 116 -6.83 2.49 -9.39
C ILE A 116 -7.88 3.13 -10.29
N THR A 117 -8.79 3.95 -9.77
CA THR A 117 -9.75 4.67 -10.62
C THR A 117 -9.09 5.72 -11.50
N GLY A 118 -8.03 6.40 -11.02
CA GLY A 118 -7.19 7.28 -11.82
C GLY A 118 -6.46 6.55 -12.95
N LEU A 119 -5.90 5.38 -12.66
CA LEU A 119 -5.28 4.49 -13.64
C LEU A 119 -6.28 4.07 -14.73
N ILE A 120 -7.46 3.57 -14.35
CA ILE A 120 -8.51 3.15 -15.28
C ILE A 120 -8.95 4.34 -16.17
N SER A 121 -9.10 5.52 -15.57
CA SER A 121 -9.45 6.74 -16.29
C SER A 121 -8.38 7.12 -17.32
N ALA A 122 -7.11 7.17 -16.92
CA ALA A 122 -5.98 7.47 -17.81
C ALA A 122 -5.92 6.46 -18.97
N TRP A 123 -6.14 5.19 -18.69
CA TRP A 123 -6.15 4.14 -19.71
C TRP A 123 -7.32 4.28 -20.68
N HIS A 124 -8.54 4.48 -20.14
CA HIS A 124 -9.75 4.64 -20.93
C HIS A 124 -9.68 5.83 -21.89
N TYR A 125 -9.14 6.95 -21.43
CA TYR A 125 -9.00 8.16 -22.24
C TYR A 125 -7.74 8.18 -23.12
N GLY A 126 -7.00 7.08 -23.16
CA GLY A 126 -5.94 6.84 -24.13
C GLY A 126 -4.68 7.68 -23.91
N THR A 127 -4.33 8.00 -22.67
CA THR A 127 -3.08 8.73 -22.36
C THR A 127 -1.82 7.93 -22.71
N GLY A 128 -1.93 6.60 -22.82
CA GLY A 128 -0.83 5.68 -23.11
C GLY A 128 0.15 5.46 -21.96
N GLU A 129 0.07 6.29 -20.92
CA GLU A 129 0.89 6.20 -19.71
C GLU A 129 0.13 6.70 -18.48
N PHE A 130 0.57 6.26 -17.29
CA PHE A 130 0.09 6.77 -16.01
C PHE A 130 1.27 6.90 -15.05
N LEU A 131 1.45 8.08 -14.46
CA LEU A 131 2.56 8.42 -13.56
C LEU A 131 3.96 8.20 -14.18
N GLY A 132 4.08 8.35 -15.52
CA GLY A 132 5.33 8.19 -16.26
C GLY A 132 5.64 6.74 -16.65
N TYR A 133 4.76 5.79 -16.36
CA TYR A 133 4.89 4.38 -16.76
C TYR A 133 3.84 4.02 -17.82
N LYS A 134 4.29 3.24 -18.80
CA LYS A 134 3.48 2.86 -19.96
C LYS A 134 2.29 1.98 -19.56
N LEU A 135 1.15 2.22 -20.20
CA LEU A 135 -0.03 1.36 -20.17
C LEU A 135 -0.02 0.47 -21.41
N HIS A 136 -0.06 -0.84 -21.23
CA HIS A 136 0.08 -1.79 -22.33
C HIS A 136 -1.28 -2.18 -22.92
N GLY A 137 -1.42 -2.00 -24.23
CA GLY A 137 -2.65 -2.29 -24.95
C GLY A 137 -3.79 -1.29 -24.71
N PRO A 138 -4.98 -1.60 -25.25
CA PRO A 138 -6.19 -0.82 -24.98
C PRO A 138 -6.65 -1.01 -23.55
N CYS A 139 -7.46 -0.07 -23.03
CA CYS A 139 -8.03 -0.19 -21.69
C CYS A 139 -8.84 -1.51 -21.59
N PRO A 140 -8.47 -2.41 -20.68
CA PRO A 140 -9.18 -3.68 -20.54
C PRO A 140 -10.61 -3.46 -19.99
N PRO A 141 -11.51 -4.43 -20.16
CA PRO A 141 -12.74 -4.49 -19.36
C PRO A 141 -12.39 -4.49 -17.88
N VAL A 142 -13.17 -3.79 -17.05
CA VAL A 142 -12.92 -3.68 -15.60
C VAL A 142 -14.10 -4.28 -14.84
N ILE A 143 -13.78 -5.15 -13.90
CA ILE A 143 -14.73 -5.79 -12.98
C ILE A 143 -14.33 -5.36 -11.57
N ILE A 144 -15.27 -4.81 -10.79
CA ILE A 144 -15.00 -4.30 -9.43
C ILE A 144 -15.82 -5.09 -8.41
N ALA A 145 -15.14 -5.73 -7.47
CA ALA A 145 -15.72 -6.38 -6.30
C ALA A 145 -15.41 -5.54 -5.05
N GLY A 146 -16.33 -4.65 -4.67
CA GLY A 146 -16.14 -3.69 -3.57
C GLY A 146 -17.30 -3.68 -2.56
N PRO A 147 -17.52 -4.78 -1.82
CA PRO A 147 -18.69 -4.97 -0.98
C PRO A 147 -18.72 -4.10 0.29
N ASP A 148 -17.63 -3.46 0.68
CA ASP A 148 -17.55 -2.58 1.84
C ASP A 148 -17.99 -1.14 1.55
N GLN A 149 -18.01 -0.74 0.29
CA GLN A 149 -18.34 0.62 -0.14
C GLN A 149 -19.79 0.72 -0.63
N THR A 150 -20.44 1.84 -0.33
CA THR A 150 -21.77 2.15 -0.88
C THR A 150 -21.66 2.65 -2.32
N ILE A 151 -22.75 2.61 -3.08
CA ILE A 151 -22.78 3.19 -4.43
C ILE A 151 -22.49 4.70 -4.41
N ALA A 152 -22.79 5.39 -3.29
CA ALA A 152 -22.47 6.81 -3.12
C ALA A 152 -20.96 7.03 -2.95
N ASP A 153 -20.26 6.13 -2.25
CA ASP A 153 -18.79 6.17 -2.12
C ASP A 153 -18.13 5.91 -3.49
N TRP A 154 -18.58 4.88 -4.20
CA TRP A 154 -18.14 4.59 -5.57
C TRP A 154 -18.36 5.76 -6.52
N ARG A 155 -19.54 6.41 -6.47
CA ARG A 155 -19.78 7.64 -7.22
C ARG A 155 -18.74 8.71 -6.90
N GLY A 156 -18.37 8.85 -5.62
CA GLY A 156 -17.39 9.84 -5.14
C GLY A 156 -16.04 9.73 -5.80
N VAL A 157 -15.64 8.55 -6.28
CA VAL A 157 -14.35 8.30 -6.96
C VAL A 157 -14.51 8.09 -8.48
N LEU A 158 -15.58 7.44 -8.93
CA LEU A 158 -15.81 7.12 -10.34
C LEU A 158 -16.29 8.33 -11.16
N ALA A 159 -17.14 9.18 -10.60
CA ALA A 159 -17.66 10.34 -11.32
C ALA A 159 -16.57 11.40 -11.61
N PRO A 160 -15.69 11.78 -10.68
CA PRO A 160 -14.55 12.65 -10.98
C PRO A 160 -13.57 12.04 -11.99
N ALA A 161 -13.46 10.71 -12.03
CA ALA A 161 -12.63 9.99 -12.99
C ALA A 161 -13.28 9.86 -14.39
N GLY A 162 -14.50 10.37 -14.57
CA GLY A 162 -15.24 10.24 -15.83
C GLY A 162 -15.79 8.85 -16.12
N LEU A 163 -15.78 7.94 -15.14
CA LEU A 163 -16.20 6.54 -15.27
C LEU A 163 -17.67 6.32 -14.85
N MET A 164 -18.34 7.37 -14.37
CA MET A 164 -19.75 7.40 -13.99
C MET A 164 -20.36 8.74 -14.38
N GLN A 165 -21.58 8.74 -14.90
CA GLN A 165 -22.28 9.94 -15.38
C GLN A 165 -23.72 9.99 -14.91
N LYS A 166 -24.39 11.12 -15.14
CA LYS A 166 -25.85 11.22 -15.02
C LYS A 166 -26.51 10.87 -16.35
N ASN A 167 -27.50 10.00 -16.33
CA ASN A 167 -28.32 9.71 -17.51
C ASN A 167 -29.34 10.82 -17.79
N SER A 168 -30.12 10.65 -18.84
CA SER A 168 -31.17 11.61 -19.25
C SER A 168 -32.25 11.87 -18.17
N SER A 169 -32.44 10.92 -17.25
CA SER A 169 -33.37 11.05 -16.11
C SER A 169 -32.70 11.69 -14.88
N GLY A 170 -31.46 12.16 -14.97
CA GLY A 170 -30.70 12.73 -13.87
C GLY A 170 -30.16 11.72 -12.85
N LYS A 171 -30.32 10.41 -13.07
CA LYS A 171 -29.81 9.35 -12.21
C LYS A 171 -28.37 8.99 -12.58
N TRP A 172 -27.58 8.61 -11.57
CA TRP A 172 -26.21 8.18 -11.77
C TRP A 172 -26.15 6.76 -12.35
N GLU A 173 -25.28 6.56 -13.34
CA GLU A 173 -25.01 5.27 -13.98
C GLU A 173 -23.52 5.13 -14.32
N LEU A 174 -23.02 3.92 -14.44
CA LEU A 174 -21.70 3.67 -15.01
C LEU A 174 -21.67 4.19 -16.45
N LEU A 175 -20.50 4.66 -16.90
CA LEU A 175 -20.36 5.17 -18.27
C LEU A 175 -20.78 4.07 -19.29
N PRO A 176 -21.80 4.30 -20.15
CA PRO A 176 -22.42 3.24 -20.97
C PRO A 176 -21.43 2.47 -21.84
N ASN A 177 -20.47 3.15 -22.46
CA ASN A 177 -19.41 2.53 -23.27
C ASN A 177 -18.06 2.53 -22.53
N GLY A 178 -18.11 2.67 -21.19
CA GLY A 178 -16.94 2.73 -20.37
C GLY A 178 -16.29 1.37 -20.12
N PRO A 179 -15.12 1.38 -19.50
CA PRO A 179 -14.37 0.15 -19.25
C PRO A 179 -15.01 -0.70 -18.13
N ILE A 180 -15.73 -0.09 -17.16
CA ILE A 180 -16.33 -0.84 -16.05
C ILE A 180 -17.54 -1.63 -16.54
N LYS A 181 -17.44 -2.95 -16.48
CA LYS A 181 -18.49 -3.89 -16.95
C LYS A 181 -19.35 -4.40 -15.80
N ARG A 182 -18.79 -4.52 -14.60
CA ARG A 182 -19.49 -4.94 -13.39
C ARG A 182 -18.94 -4.21 -12.17
N LEU A 183 -19.85 -3.81 -11.29
CA LEU A 183 -19.54 -3.23 -9.98
C LEU A 183 -20.44 -3.89 -8.94
N TRP A 184 -19.86 -4.65 -8.01
CA TRP A 184 -20.51 -5.07 -6.79
C TRP A 184 -20.20 -4.09 -5.66
N TYR A 185 -21.18 -3.81 -4.84
CA TYR A 185 -21.10 -2.80 -3.77
C TYR A 185 -21.93 -3.24 -2.56
N LYS A 186 -21.90 -2.51 -1.47
CA LYS A 186 -22.44 -2.90 -0.16
C LYS A 186 -23.90 -3.42 -0.18
N SER A 187 -24.78 -2.85 -1.01
CA SER A 187 -26.18 -3.31 -1.10
C SER A 187 -26.39 -4.42 -2.15
N ASN A 188 -25.38 -4.72 -2.93
CA ASN A 188 -25.34 -5.83 -3.90
C ASN A 188 -23.94 -6.42 -3.88
N PRO A 189 -23.57 -7.13 -2.80
CA PRO A 189 -22.21 -7.60 -2.59
C PRO A 189 -21.90 -8.89 -3.38
N VAL A 190 -20.62 -9.14 -3.59
CA VAL A 190 -20.05 -10.44 -3.93
C VAL A 190 -19.00 -10.77 -2.89
N TYR A 191 -18.79 -12.04 -2.60
CA TYR A 191 -17.79 -12.51 -1.66
C TYR A 191 -16.94 -13.60 -2.30
N LEU A 192 -15.80 -13.96 -1.70
CA LEU A 192 -14.95 -15.04 -2.22
C LEU A 192 -15.33 -16.40 -1.64
N ASP A 193 -16.64 -16.62 -1.46
CA ASP A 193 -17.20 -17.94 -1.32
C ASP A 193 -17.35 -18.63 -2.70
N GLU A 194 -17.80 -19.85 -2.72
CA GLU A 194 -17.90 -20.63 -3.95
C GLU A 194 -18.82 -19.96 -4.98
N GLN A 195 -19.98 -19.46 -4.55
CA GLN A 195 -20.93 -18.81 -5.45
C GLN A 195 -20.37 -17.48 -5.98
N GLY A 196 -19.75 -16.67 -5.13
CA GLY A 196 -19.20 -15.39 -5.57
C GLY A 196 -17.99 -15.56 -6.48
N ILE A 197 -17.18 -16.60 -6.30
CA ILE A 197 -16.10 -16.94 -7.22
C ILE A 197 -16.69 -17.35 -8.59
N GLU A 198 -17.77 -18.15 -8.63
CA GLU A 198 -18.48 -18.49 -9.88
C GLU A 198 -19.06 -17.24 -10.56
N ASP A 199 -19.68 -16.32 -9.79
CA ASP A 199 -20.22 -15.07 -10.30
C ASP A 199 -19.13 -14.18 -10.90
N ILE A 200 -17.98 -14.07 -10.24
CA ILE A 200 -16.81 -13.32 -10.73
C ILE A 200 -16.25 -13.99 -11.99
N ALA A 201 -16.06 -15.30 -11.98
CA ALA A 201 -15.53 -16.07 -13.11
C ALA A 201 -16.44 -15.93 -14.34
N SER A 202 -17.77 -15.99 -14.17
CA SER A 202 -18.74 -15.78 -15.25
C SER A 202 -18.64 -14.37 -15.86
N GLN A 203 -18.34 -13.34 -15.07
CA GLN A 203 -18.08 -12.00 -15.62
C GLN A 203 -16.74 -11.92 -16.34
N CYS A 204 -15.70 -12.60 -15.85
CA CYS A 204 -14.40 -12.69 -16.52
C CYS A 204 -14.49 -13.45 -17.86
N GLU A 205 -15.29 -14.50 -17.92
CA GLU A 205 -15.59 -15.24 -19.16
C GLU A 205 -16.25 -14.34 -20.22
N GLN A 206 -17.22 -13.52 -19.83
CA GLN A 206 -17.90 -12.57 -20.72
C GLN A 206 -16.98 -11.41 -21.15
N HIS A 207 -15.91 -11.16 -20.40
CA HIS A 207 -15.01 -10.02 -20.57
C HIS A 207 -13.55 -10.46 -20.49
N LEU A 208 -13.08 -11.19 -21.50
CA LEU A 208 -11.72 -11.73 -21.55
C LEU A 208 -10.66 -10.65 -21.35
N GLY A 209 -9.60 -10.98 -20.63
CA GLY A 209 -8.51 -10.05 -20.30
C GLY A 209 -8.89 -8.96 -19.30
N ALA A 210 -9.97 -9.15 -18.54
CA ALA A 210 -10.45 -8.15 -17.60
C ALA A 210 -9.44 -7.81 -16.51
N LEU A 211 -9.45 -6.54 -16.07
CA LEU A 211 -8.87 -6.10 -14.81
C LEU A 211 -9.91 -6.34 -13.70
N LEU A 212 -9.60 -7.24 -12.76
CA LEU A 212 -10.47 -7.54 -11.62
C LEU A 212 -9.95 -6.81 -10.38
N PHE A 213 -10.67 -5.77 -9.94
CA PHE A 213 -10.32 -5.00 -8.76
C PHE A 213 -11.13 -5.45 -7.54
N CYS A 214 -10.47 -6.04 -6.55
CA CYS A 214 -11.04 -6.55 -5.30
C CYS A 214 -10.78 -5.56 -4.15
N ASP A 215 -11.80 -4.81 -3.71
CA ASP A 215 -11.70 -3.72 -2.73
C ASP A 215 -12.72 -3.87 -1.58
N ALA A 216 -12.33 -4.34 -0.37
CA ALA A 216 -11.03 -4.83 0.05
C ALA A 216 -11.07 -6.35 0.25
N TYR A 217 -9.90 -7.00 0.14
CA TYR A 217 -9.79 -8.46 0.29
C TYR A 217 -10.38 -8.98 1.61
N ALA A 218 -10.09 -8.31 2.72
CA ALA A 218 -10.64 -8.64 4.03
C ALA A 218 -12.18 -8.77 4.04
N THR A 219 -12.86 -7.83 3.40
CA THR A 219 -14.32 -7.82 3.35
C THR A 219 -14.85 -8.93 2.45
N LEU A 220 -14.13 -9.25 1.37
CA LEU A 220 -14.50 -10.32 0.45
C LEU A 220 -14.43 -11.71 1.09
N ILE A 221 -13.52 -11.94 2.05
CA ILE A 221 -13.37 -13.22 2.76
C ILE A 221 -14.11 -13.24 4.12
N ALA A 222 -14.62 -12.10 4.59
CA ALA A 222 -15.25 -12.00 5.92
C ALA A 222 -16.37 -13.02 6.17
N PRO A 223 -17.29 -13.30 5.22
CA PRO A 223 -18.34 -14.29 5.44
C PRO A 223 -17.84 -15.73 5.59
N LEU A 224 -16.60 -16.02 5.16
CA LEU A 224 -15.98 -17.33 5.33
C LEU A 224 -15.50 -17.58 6.76
N GLY A 225 -15.52 -16.56 7.62
CA GLY A 225 -15.00 -16.63 8.99
C GLY A 225 -13.49 -16.83 9.07
N LEU A 226 -12.77 -16.52 8.00
CA LEU A 226 -11.31 -16.63 7.93
C LEU A 226 -10.65 -15.40 8.55
N ASP A 227 -9.58 -15.65 9.31
CA ASP A 227 -8.74 -14.60 9.88
C ASP A 227 -7.62 -14.25 8.87
N GLU A 228 -7.59 -12.98 8.40
CA GLU A 228 -6.56 -12.47 7.49
C GLU A 228 -5.12 -12.72 7.98
N ALA A 229 -4.94 -12.82 9.30
CA ALA A 229 -3.63 -13.05 9.91
C ALA A 229 -3.14 -14.49 9.79
N LYS A 230 -3.98 -15.40 9.32
CA LYS A 230 -3.66 -16.83 9.21
C LYS A 230 -3.40 -17.26 7.76
N PRO A 231 -2.60 -18.32 7.56
CA PRO A 231 -2.30 -18.85 6.23
C PRO A 231 -3.55 -19.25 5.42
N GLU A 232 -4.60 -19.71 6.09
CA GLU A 232 -5.84 -20.16 5.46
C GLU A 232 -6.55 -19.02 4.69
N ALA A 233 -6.30 -17.78 5.07
CA ALA A 233 -6.84 -16.62 4.36
C ALA A 233 -6.36 -16.47 2.90
N ALA A 234 -5.29 -17.15 2.51
CA ALA A 234 -4.83 -17.15 1.12
C ALA A 234 -5.60 -18.14 0.23
N GLU A 235 -6.34 -19.09 0.80
CA GLU A 235 -7.02 -20.15 0.04
C GLU A 235 -8.14 -19.62 -0.88
N PRO A 236 -9.01 -18.67 -0.45
CA PRO A 236 -9.98 -18.06 -1.36
C PRO A 236 -9.32 -17.36 -2.57
N LEU A 237 -8.11 -16.81 -2.38
CA LEU A 237 -7.33 -16.23 -3.46
C LEU A 237 -6.88 -17.28 -4.47
N TYR A 238 -6.37 -18.42 -4.02
CA TYR A 238 -5.98 -19.51 -4.92
C TYR A 238 -7.18 -20.04 -5.72
N ASN A 239 -8.35 -20.20 -5.09
CA ASN A 239 -9.57 -20.63 -5.78
C ASN A 239 -10.05 -19.58 -6.79
N LEU A 240 -10.00 -18.29 -6.43
CA LEU A 240 -10.31 -17.22 -7.37
C LEU A 240 -9.37 -17.26 -8.58
N MET A 241 -8.06 -17.40 -8.34
CA MET A 241 -7.07 -17.45 -9.41
C MET A 241 -7.31 -18.62 -10.34
N GLU A 242 -7.53 -19.81 -9.81
CA GLU A 242 -7.87 -21.00 -10.61
C GLU A 242 -9.12 -20.79 -11.47
N ALA A 243 -10.14 -20.14 -10.91
CA ALA A 243 -11.40 -19.89 -11.61
C ALA A 243 -11.29 -18.84 -12.73
N VAL A 244 -10.39 -17.85 -12.60
CA VAL A 244 -10.28 -16.73 -13.56
C VAL A 244 -9.08 -16.83 -14.51
N GLU A 245 -8.12 -17.73 -14.25
CA GLU A 245 -6.93 -17.97 -15.07
C GLU A 245 -7.27 -18.24 -16.56
N PRO A 246 -8.28 -19.08 -16.91
CA PRO A 246 -8.62 -19.36 -18.31
C PRO A 246 -9.06 -18.13 -19.10
N PHE A 247 -9.44 -17.06 -18.43
CA PHE A 247 -9.96 -15.83 -19.03
C PHE A 247 -8.92 -14.72 -19.14
N HIS A 248 -7.63 -15.01 -18.85
CA HIS A 248 -6.52 -14.04 -18.89
C HIS A 248 -6.75 -12.81 -18.01
N THR A 249 -7.45 -12.98 -16.90
CA THR A 249 -7.80 -11.91 -15.98
C THR A 249 -6.58 -11.42 -15.22
N THR A 250 -6.51 -10.11 -14.95
CA THR A 250 -5.50 -9.48 -14.08
C THR A 250 -6.13 -9.05 -12.77
N PRO A 251 -6.03 -9.84 -11.68
CA PRO A 251 -6.54 -9.46 -10.38
C PRO A 251 -5.65 -8.45 -9.66
N ILE A 252 -6.27 -7.45 -9.06
CA ILE A 252 -5.67 -6.48 -8.14
C ILE A 252 -6.42 -6.57 -6.81
N LEU A 253 -5.74 -7.04 -5.78
CA LEU A 253 -6.29 -7.23 -4.45
C LEU A 253 -5.92 -6.05 -3.57
N ASN A 254 -6.90 -5.27 -3.15
CA ASN A 254 -6.70 -4.20 -2.18
C ASN A 254 -6.63 -4.79 -0.76
N HIS A 255 -5.50 -4.60 -0.09
CA HIS A 255 -5.25 -5.11 1.25
C HIS A 255 -4.84 -4.00 2.22
N HIS A 256 -5.24 -4.10 3.47
CA HIS A 256 -4.88 -3.11 4.49
C HIS A 256 -3.59 -3.51 5.21
N SER A 257 -2.62 -2.59 5.25
CA SER A 257 -1.44 -2.76 6.11
C SER A 257 -1.79 -2.54 7.59
N SER A 258 -1.03 -3.17 8.49
CA SER A 258 -1.09 -2.84 9.91
C SER A 258 -0.36 -1.52 10.19
N LYS A 259 -0.82 -0.76 11.19
CA LYS A 259 -0.16 0.51 11.59
C LYS A 259 1.29 0.32 12.03
N SER A 260 1.60 -0.82 12.66
CA SER A 260 2.95 -1.15 13.14
C SER A 260 3.94 -1.47 12.03
N ARG A 261 3.47 -1.83 10.83
CA ARG A 261 4.30 -2.22 9.68
C ARG A 261 4.20 -1.27 8.49
N ALA A 262 3.57 -0.13 8.68
CA ALA A 262 3.35 0.87 7.62
C ALA A 262 4.64 1.40 6.98
N ASN A 263 5.79 1.26 7.67
CA ASN A 263 7.10 1.70 7.21
C ASN A 263 8.03 0.55 6.81
N GLU A 264 7.53 -0.70 6.80
CA GLU A 264 8.30 -1.86 6.37
C GLU A 264 8.24 -2.01 4.83
N ARG A 265 9.11 -2.90 4.29
CA ARG A 265 9.05 -3.26 2.86
C ARG A 265 7.67 -3.79 2.49
N ALA A 266 7.30 -3.65 1.22
CA ALA A 266 5.97 -4.02 0.71
C ALA A 266 5.56 -5.45 1.07
N SER A 267 6.49 -6.41 0.98
CA SER A 267 6.29 -7.81 1.37
C SER A 267 5.97 -8.02 2.85
N ASN A 268 6.45 -7.15 3.73
CA ASN A 268 6.22 -7.21 5.17
C ASN A 268 5.04 -6.34 5.63
N ALA A 269 4.55 -5.44 4.77
CA ALA A 269 3.50 -4.48 5.11
C ALA A 269 2.12 -5.11 5.30
N SER A 270 1.89 -6.35 4.82
CA SER A 270 0.62 -7.05 5.01
C SER A 270 0.41 -7.47 6.48
N ARG A 271 -0.86 -7.50 6.92
CA ARG A 271 -1.21 -7.88 8.30
C ARG A 271 -0.78 -9.32 8.59
N ASN A 272 0.16 -9.49 9.51
CA ASN A 272 0.52 -10.69 10.28
C ASN A 272 0.71 -12.04 9.55
N SER A 273 0.31 -12.20 8.29
CA SER A 273 0.50 -13.43 7.50
C SER A 273 1.30 -13.13 6.24
N ASN A 274 2.33 -13.94 5.98
CA ASN A 274 3.08 -13.91 4.73
C ASN A 274 2.38 -14.73 3.62
N ALA A 275 1.25 -15.37 3.89
CA ALA A 275 0.59 -16.26 2.94
C ALA A 275 -0.03 -15.49 1.76
N ILE A 276 -0.71 -14.37 2.00
CA ILE A 276 -1.28 -13.54 0.93
C ILE A 276 -0.18 -12.91 0.06
N PRO A 277 0.87 -12.25 0.60
CA PRO A 277 2.02 -11.80 -0.18
C PRO A 277 2.71 -12.91 -0.99
N ALA A 278 2.83 -14.11 -0.43
CA ALA A 278 3.44 -15.24 -1.13
C ALA A 278 2.57 -15.78 -2.29
N ALA A 279 1.26 -15.58 -2.23
CA ALA A 279 0.31 -16.03 -3.25
C ALA A 279 0.23 -15.11 -4.48
N VAL A 280 0.85 -13.92 -4.45
CA VAL A 280 0.80 -12.94 -5.53
C VAL A 280 2.14 -12.84 -6.29
N SER A 281 2.07 -12.35 -7.52
CA SER A 281 3.27 -12.17 -8.36
C SER A 281 3.91 -10.80 -8.15
N GLN A 282 3.10 -9.78 -7.84
CA GLN A 282 3.53 -8.40 -7.67
C GLN A 282 2.87 -7.79 -6.43
N ILE A 283 3.63 -7.04 -5.65
CA ILE A 283 3.16 -6.28 -4.50
C ILE A 283 3.41 -4.80 -4.75
N ILE A 284 2.38 -3.98 -4.60
CA ILE A 284 2.41 -2.54 -4.72
C ILE A 284 2.12 -1.97 -3.34
N SER A 285 3.04 -1.21 -2.78
CA SER A 285 2.86 -0.58 -1.47
C SER A 285 2.72 0.93 -1.60
N LEU A 286 1.73 1.50 -0.91
CA LEU A 286 1.54 2.95 -0.80
C LEU A 286 1.75 3.37 0.64
N GLN A 287 2.68 4.28 0.86
CA GLN A 287 3.03 4.82 2.18
C GLN A 287 3.11 6.34 2.11
N TRP A 288 2.69 7.03 3.17
CA TRP A 288 2.94 8.46 3.26
C TRP A 288 4.45 8.73 3.23
N LEU A 289 4.89 9.70 2.42
CA LEU A 289 6.31 10.06 2.35
C LEU A 289 6.81 10.59 3.70
N GLU A 290 6.01 11.45 4.35
CA GLU A 290 6.25 11.97 5.69
C GLU A 290 5.00 11.74 6.57
N PRO A 291 4.88 10.58 7.26
CA PRO A 291 3.65 10.21 8.00
C PRO A 291 3.27 11.20 9.11
N ASP A 292 4.28 11.85 9.73
CA ASP A 292 4.08 12.77 10.85
C ASP A 292 3.67 14.18 10.40
N LYS A 293 3.84 14.49 9.12
CA LYS A 293 3.58 15.82 8.56
C LYS A 293 2.27 15.83 7.78
N LYS A 294 1.15 16.08 8.47
CA LYS A 294 -0.20 16.08 7.87
C LYS A 294 -0.39 17.01 6.68
N SER A 295 0.46 18.04 6.52
CA SER A 295 0.42 18.94 5.36
C SER A 295 1.07 18.34 4.11
N ASP A 296 1.87 17.27 4.24
CA ASP A 296 2.46 16.57 3.11
C ASP A 296 1.51 15.45 2.67
N GLN A 297 0.96 15.57 1.47
CA GLN A 297 0.03 14.60 0.89
C GLN A 297 0.74 13.65 -0.10
N ARG A 298 2.06 13.71 -0.18
CA ARG A 298 2.84 12.84 -1.06
C ARG A 298 2.90 11.42 -0.51
N ILE A 299 2.83 10.49 -1.43
CA ILE A 299 2.80 9.06 -1.18
C ILE A 299 4.00 8.43 -1.87
N ASN A 300 4.71 7.58 -1.18
CA ASN A 300 5.71 6.71 -1.78
C ASN A 300 5.03 5.45 -2.29
N LEU A 301 5.07 5.21 -3.61
CA LEU A 301 4.65 3.99 -4.28
C LEU A 301 5.90 3.14 -4.50
N THR A 302 5.94 1.95 -3.90
CA THR A 302 7.01 0.99 -4.12
C THR A 302 6.47 -0.32 -4.64
N THR A 303 7.26 -1.03 -5.46
CA THR A 303 6.88 -2.36 -5.94
C THR A 303 7.91 -3.41 -5.57
N GLU A 304 7.43 -4.62 -5.30
CA GLU A 304 8.23 -5.83 -5.13
C GLU A 304 7.56 -6.96 -5.91
N GLY A 305 8.29 -7.59 -6.82
CA GLY A 305 7.78 -8.67 -7.66
C GLY A 305 8.81 -9.75 -7.94
N ARG A 306 8.35 -10.90 -8.41
CA ARG A 306 9.23 -12.03 -8.71
C ARG A 306 10.13 -11.77 -9.91
N ASN A 307 9.62 -11.04 -10.92
CA ASN A 307 10.30 -10.82 -12.21
C ASN A 307 10.40 -9.35 -12.58
N SER A 308 10.12 -8.41 -11.65
CA SER A 308 10.15 -6.96 -11.91
C SER A 308 11.35 -6.28 -11.28
N LYS A 309 11.82 -5.20 -11.90
CA LYS A 309 12.68 -4.26 -11.20
C LYS A 309 11.83 -3.50 -10.19
N PRO A 310 12.30 -3.32 -8.94
CA PRO A 310 11.57 -2.52 -7.97
C PRO A 310 11.36 -1.09 -8.49
N VAL A 311 10.13 -0.60 -8.38
CA VAL A 311 9.79 0.81 -8.62
C VAL A 311 9.77 1.51 -7.27
N ASP A 312 10.30 2.73 -7.22
CA ASP A 312 10.26 3.62 -6.06
C ASP A 312 9.89 5.03 -6.56
N LEU A 313 8.63 5.40 -6.38
CA LEU A 313 8.03 6.58 -7.00
C LEU A 313 7.27 7.41 -5.99
N VAL A 314 7.55 8.70 -5.91
CA VAL A 314 6.75 9.64 -5.12
C VAL A 314 5.64 10.19 -5.98
N ILE A 315 4.42 10.00 -5.52
CA ILE A 315 3.19 10.42 -6.19
C ILE A 315 2.36 11.34 -5.28
N GLU A 316 1.54 12.16 -5.87
CA GLU A 316 0.61 13.03 -5.15
C GLU A 316 -0.73 13.07 -5.86
N GLN A 317 -1.80 13.00 -5.08
CA GLN A 317 -3.15 13.21 -5.56
C GLN A 317 -3.48 14.72 -5.51
N ILE A 318 -3.58 15.37 -6.67
CA ILE A 318 -3.92 16.81 -6.76
C ILE A 318 -5.43 17.00 -6.63
N GLU A 319 -6.20 16.21 -7.37
CA GLU A 319 -7.67 16.17 -7.33
C GLU A 319 -8.13 14.73 -7.26
N ARG A 320 -9.44 14.50 -7.04
CA ARG A 320 -9.98 13.16 -6.74
C ARG A 320 -9.59 12.03 -7.70
N SER A 321 -9.23 12.34 -8.94
CA SER A 321 -8.79 11.36 -9.95
C SER A 321 -7.48 11.72 -10.63
N GLN A 322 -6.89 12.86 -10.27
CA GLN A 322 -5.67 13.36 -10.91
C GLN A 322 -4.46 13.11 -10.01
N TRP A 323 -3.48 12.50 -10.59
CA TRP A 323 -2.25 12.12 -9.92
C TRP A 323 -1.04 12.67 -10.67
N ILE A 324 -0.03 13.09 -9.94
CA ILE A 324 1.28 13.49 -10.48
C ILE A 324 2.38 12.64 -9.89
N SER A 325 3.44 12.47 -10.65
CA SER A 325 4.69 11.88 -10.21
C SER A 325 5.72 12.97 -9.91
N HIS A 326 6.39 12.85 -8.76
CA HIS A 326 7.50 13.72 -8.37
C HIS A 326 8.87 13.08 -8.62
N GLY A 327 8.91 11.88 -9.22
CA GLY A 327 10.13 11.11 -9.41
C GLY A 327 10.43 10.13 -8.27
N SER A 328 11.68 9.65 -8.21
CA SER A 328 12.11 8.66 -7.23
C SER A 328 12.15 9.25 -5.80
N ALA A 329 11.76 8.44 -4.80
CA ALA A 329 11.85 8.83 -3.40
C ALA A 329 13.30 9.07 -2.96
N ASP A 330 14.25 8.34 -3.53
CA ASP A 330 15.67 8.50 -3.23
C ASP A 330 16.19 9.84 -3.76
N ASP A 331 15.80 10.24 -4.98
CA ASP A 331 16.16 11.54 -5.54
C ASP A 331 15.61 12.70 -4.70
N ILE A 332 14.36 12.58 -4.25
CA ILE A 332 13.73 13.60 -3.39
C ILE A 332 14.44 13.69 -2.04
N LYS A 333 14.70 12.56 -1.39
CA LYS A 333 15.44 12.52 -0.11
C LYS A 333 16.84 13.09 -0.27
N GLN A 334 17.51 12.78 -1.36
CA GLN A 334 18.85 13.30 -1.66
C GLN A 334 18.80 14.81 -1.90
N SER A 335 17.85 15.30 -2.68
CA SER A 335 17.64 16.74 -2.90
C SER A 335 17.35 17.47 -1.58
N GLN A 336 16.52 16.91 -0.71
CA GLN A 336 16.23 17.48 0.61
C GLN A 336 17.46 17.48 1.51
N ARG A 337 18.30 16.44 1.47
CA ARG A 337 19.57 16.41 2.21
C ARG A 337 20.51 17.50 1.71
N LEU A 338 20.66 17.64 0.41
CA LEU A 338 21.49 18.69 -0.19
C LEU A 338 20.98 20.07 0.19
N ALA A 339 19.68 20.34 0.11
CA ALA A 339 19.08 21.60 0.53
C ALA A 339 19.33 21.92 2.01
N LYS A 340 19.25 20.92 2.92
CA LYS A 340 19.62 21.09 4.33
C LYS A 340 21.10 21.42 4.52
N VAL A 341 21.97 20.79 3.74
CA VAL A 341 23.41 21.06 3.77
C VAL A 341 23.68 22.48 3.25
N GLU A 342 23.02 22.88 2.16
CA GLU A 342 23.13 24.24 1.60
C GLU A 342 22.69 25.32 2.60
N ALA A 343 21.57 25.11 3.29
CA ALA A 343 21.08 26.04 4.31
C ALA A 343 22.07 26.29 5.48
N ASN A 344 23.06 25.42 5.66
CA ASN A 344 24.08 25.50 6.70
C ASN A 344 25.47 25.89 6.12
N LEU A 345 25.52 26.44 4.93
CA LEU A 345 26.78 26.97 4.37
C LEU A 345 27.10 28.36 4.92
N SER A 346 28.39 28.66 5.02
CA SER A 346 28.85 30.05 5.24
C SER A 346 28.69 30.85 3.93
N GLU A 347 28.58 32.20 4.02
CA GLU A 347 28.49 33.09 2.86
C GLU A 347 29.55 32.75 1.80
N ARG A 348 30.79 32.60 2.22
CA ARG A 348 31.90 32.21 1.33
C ARG A 348 31.69 30.88 0.61
N GLN A 349 31.07 29.92 1.27
CA GLN A 349 30.77 28.63 0.65
C GLN A 349 29.59 28.74 -0.33
N ILE A 350 28.60 29.59 -0.03
CA ILE A 350 27.50 29.90 -0.93
C ILE A 350 28.05 30.55 -2.20
N ASP A 351 28.81 31.63 -2.07
CA ASP A 351 29.39 32.33 -3.23
C ASP A 351 30.27 31.40 -4.10
N ALA A 352 31.07 30.55 -3.47
CA ALA A 352 31.88 29.56 -4.19
C ALA A 352 31.02 28.51 -4.92
N LEU A 353 29.92 28.06 -4.32
CA LEU A 353 28.99 27.10 -4.93
C LEU A 353 28.25 27.73 -6.10
N ASP A 354 27.82 28.99 -5.96
CA ASP A 354 27.15 29.74 -7.02
C ASP A 354 28.08 29.97 -8.22
N ILE A 355 29.34 30.29 -7.98
CA ILE A 355 30.35 30.36 -9.05
C ILE A 355 30.53 29.03 -9.77
N LEU A 356 30.57 27.91 -9.03
CA LEU A 356 30.65 26.56 -9.62
C LEU A 356 29.43 26.30 -10.53
N ARG A 357 28.21 26.64 -10.05
CA ARG A 357 26.95 26.48 -10.77
C ARG A 357 26.90 27.33 -12.03
N ASP A 358 27.16 28.60 -11.89
CA ASP A 358 27.18 29.56 -13.04
C ASP A 358 28.10 29.12 -14.16
N ARG A 359 29.32 28.72 -13.83
CA ARG A 359 30.29 28.26 -14.82
C ARG A 359 29.87 26.93 -15.45
N TRP A 360 29.30 26.02 -14.67
CA TRP A 360 28.81 24.75 -15.18
C TRP A 360 27.56 24.88 -16.04
N GLU A 361 26.62 25.72 -15.66
CA GLU A 361 25.39 25.96 -16.43
C GLU A 361 25.67 26.69 -17.75
N ARG A 362 26.53 27.72 -17.72
CA ARG A 362 26.83 28.54 -18.88
C ARG A 362 27.69 27.83 -19.90
N ASP A 363 28.80 27.24 -19.45
CA ASP A 363 29.87 26.81 -20.36
C ASP A 363 30.27 25.34 -20.13
N ARG A 364 29.64 24.60 -19.20
CA ARG A 364 30.03 23.28 -18.74
C ARG A 364 31.48 23.23 -18.25
N GLN A 365 32.00 24.33 -17.72
CA GLN A 365 33.37 24.47 -17.26
C GLN A 365 33.51 24.09 -15.79
N GLU A 366 34.46 23.22 -15.52
CA GLU A 366 34.91 22.92 -14.16
C GLU A 366 35.79 24.05 -13.63
N THR A 367 35.86 24.18 -12.32
CA THR A 367 36.61 25.26 -11.65
C THR A 367 37.80 24.69 -10.89
N THR A 368 38.97 25.29 -11.09
CA THR A 368 40.17 24.98 -10.32
C THR A 368 40.33 25.93 -9.13
N PRO A 369 41.11 25.58 -8.08
CA PRO A 369 41.36 26.49 -6.96
C PRO A 369 41.95 27.86 -7.37
N PRO A 370 42.90 27.95 -8.32
CA PRO A 370 43.39 29.25 -8.82
C PRO A 370 42.29 30.08 -9.52
N GLN A 371 41.39 29.43 -10.28
CA GLN A 371 40.28 30.12 -10.92
C GLN A 371 39.27 30.67 -9.91
N LEU A 372 38.93 29.87 -8.88
CA LEU A 372 38.07 30.34 -7.80
C LEU A 372 38.71 31.51 -7.04
N LEU A 373 40.03 31.43 -6.79
CA LEU A 373 40.76 32.50 -6.16
C LEU A 373 40.66 33.82 -6.96
N ALA A 374 40.84 33.73 -8.28
CA ALA A 374 40.76 34.91 -9.15
C ALA A 374 39.33 35.53 -9.21
N LEU A 375 38.29 34.72 -9.07
CA LEU A 375 36.88 35.15 -9.06
C LEU A 375 36.42 35.71 -7.72
N MET A 376 37.09 35.34 -6.63
CA MET A 376 36.78 35.72 -5.23
C MET A 376 38.01 36.34 -4.54
N GLU A 377 38.77 37.16 -5.24
CA GLU A 377 40.05 37.67 -4.72
C GLU A 377 39.93 38.43 -3.39
N THR A 378 38.86 39.21 -3.22
CA THR A 378 38.55 39.98 -2.01
C THR A 378 38.30 39.06 -0.80
N GLU A 379 37.52 37.99 -0.96
CA GLU A 379 37.17 37.06 0.09
C GLU A 379 38.35 36.21 0.53
N TYR A 380 39.21 35.84 -0.41
CA TYR A 380 40.39 34.99 -0.14
C TYR A 380 41.66 35.78 0.15
N GLN A 381 41.66 37.10 -0.11
CA GLN A 381 42.83 37.97 0.11
C GLN A 381 44.13 37.43 -0.52
N GLY A 382 44.02 36.87 -1.73
CA GLY A 382 45.12 36.23 -2.45
C GLY A 382 45.58 34.84 -1.90
N ASP A 383 44.93 34.28 -0.90
CA ASP A 383 45.32 33.02 -0.29
C ASP A 383 44.72 31.79 -1.03
N ALA A 384 45.49 31.19 -1.92
CA ALA A 384 45.13 30.00 -2.67
C ALA A 384 44.79 28.78 -1.81
N ARG A 385 45.32 28.71 -0.56
CA ARG A 385 45.00 27.62 0.36
C ARG A 385 43.54 27.69 0.81
N LYS A 386 43.03 28.93 1.05
CA LYS A 386 41.65 29.15 1.43
C LYS A 386 40.67 28.73 0.31
N ALA A 387 40.97 29.11 -0.95
CA ALA A 387 40.16 28.71 -2.10
C ALA A 387 40.10 27.17 -2.25
N ARG A 388 41.28 26.51 -2.14
CA ARG A 388 41.35 25.02 -2.15
C ARG A 388 40.55 24.41 -1.00
N ALA A 389 40.65 24.96 0.22
CA ALA A 389 39.94 24.44 1.38
C ALA A 389 38.42 24.58 1.22
N THR A 390 37.92 25.73 0.66
CA THR A 390 36.50 25.92 0.39
C THR A 390 35.95 24.89 -0.61
N LEU A 391 36.65 24.69 -1.74
CA LEU A 391 36.26 23.67 -2.72
C LEU A 391 36.28 22.26 -2.15
N GLN A 392 37.30 21.94 -1.32
CA GLN A 392 37.35 20.65 -0.65
C GLN A 392 36.20 20.46 0.35
N GLN A 393 35.84 21.51 1.11
CA GLN A 393 34.69 21.47 2.01
C GLN A 393 33.35 21.28 1.27
N LEU A 394 33.16 21.93 0.12
CA LEU A 394 31.99 21.70 -0.73
C LEU A 394 31.93 20.24 -1.23
N PHE A 395 33.09 19.68 -1.63
CA PHE A 395 33.17 18.27 -1.99
C PHE A 395 32.85 17.34 -0.80
N ASP A 396 33.43 17.58 0.37
CA ASP A 396 33.20 16.78 1.57
C ASP A 396 31.73 16.84 2.04
N LYS A 397 31.06 17.96 1.80
CA LYS A 397 29.63 18.16 2.05
C LYS A 397 28.73 17.54 0.95
N GLY A 398 29.31 16.99 -0.11
CA GLY A 398 28.58 16.36 -1.21
C GLY A 398 27.89 17.35 -2.17
N LEU A 399 28.30 18.62 -2.18
CA LEU A 399 27.75 19.67 -3.04
C LEU A 399 28.60 19.89 -4.32
N ALA A 400 29.80 19.38 -4.35
CA ALA A 400 30.69 19.39 -5.50
C ALA A 400 31.26 18.00 -5.79
N ASP A 401 31.62 17.74 -7.02
CA ASP A 401 32.42 16.60 -7.46
C ASP A 401 33.83 17.08 -7.78
N LYS A 402 34.81 16.21 -7.63
CA LYS A 402 36.20 16.53 -7.98
C LYS A 402 36.81 15.44 -8.85
N ARG A 403 37.63 15.84 -9.80
CA ARG A 403 38.48 14.94 -10.57
C ARG A 403 39.92 15.45 -10.62
N ASN A 404 40.84 14.53 -10.73
CA ASN A 404 42.25 14.83 -11.04
C ASN A 404 42.44 14.81 -12.54
N ASP A 405 43.05 15.83 -13.09
CA ASP A 405 43.36 15.97 -14.50
C ASP A 405 44.85 16.32 -14.66
N ILE A 406 45.39 16.12 -15.85
CA ILE A 406 46.76 16.52 -16.17
C ILE A 406 46.67 17.92 -16.81
N ASP A 407 47.42 18.87 -16.27
CA ASP A 407 47.52 20.19 -16.87
C ASP A 407 48.28 20.06 -18.21
N PRO A 408 47.62 20.39 -19.35
CA PRO A 408 48.25 20.22 -20.65
C PRO A 408 49.41 21.18 -20.90
N GLU A 409 49.47 22.30 -20.18
CA GLU A 409 50.54 23.29 -20.32
C GLU A 409 51.69 23.10 -19.31
N ALA A 410 51.36 22.78 -18.07
CA ALA A 410 52.35 22.67 -16.98
C ALA A 410 52.81 21.22 -16.71
N GLY A 411 52.17 20.21 -17.27
CA GLY A 411 52.49 18.81 -17.09
C GLY A 411 52.26 18.26 -15.68
N GLY A 412 51.64 19.02 -14.81
CA GLY A 412 51.32 18.64 -13.43
C GLY A 412 49.87 18.20 -13.23
N THR A 413 49.61 17.60 -12.05
CA THR A 413 48.22 17.23 -11.69
C THR A 413 47.42 18.46 -11.23
N VAL A 414 46.27 18.70 -11.88
CA VAL A 414 45.32 19.75 -11.54
C VAL A 414 44.04 19.11 -11.00
N ILE A 415 43.53 19.63 -9.89
CA ILE A 415 42.24 19.23 -9.33
C ILE A 415 41.16 20.18 -9.86
N ARG A 416 40.13 19.64 -10.49
CA ARG A 416 38.99 20.34 -11.03
C ARG A 416 37.73 19.97 -10.25
N TYR A 417 36.87 20.97 -10.03
CA TYR A 417 35.62 20.82 -9.29
C TYR A 417 34.45 21.25 -10.17
N ARG A 418 33.34 20.53 -10.03
CA ARG A 418 32.05 20.90 -10.65
C ARG A 418 30.92 20.75 -9.62
N PRO A 419 29.82 21.46 -9.77
CA PRO A 419 28.68 21.27 -8.88
C PRO A 419 28.07 19.88 -9.07
N ILE A 420 27.41 19.36 -8.04
CA ILE A 420 26.56 18.20 -8.17
C ILE A 420 25.27 18.64 -8.85
N ASP A 421 25.01 18.14 -10.04
CA ASP A 421 23.77 18.34 -10.79
C ASP A 421 22.94 17.04 -10.87
N ALA A 422 21.71 17.14 -11.38
CA ALA A 422 20.81 16.00 -11.51
C ALA A 422 21.39 14.90 -12.42
N ASP A 423 22.11 15.29 -13.49
CA ASP A 423 22.73 14.34 -14.42
C ASP A 423 23.85 13.53 -13.74
N LEU A 424 24.62 14.17 -12.87
CA LEU A 424 25.70 13.52 -12.12
C LEU A 424 25.13 12.59 -11.03
N LEU A 425 24.05 13.00 -10.38
CA LEU A 425 23.33 12.17 -9.41
C LEU A 425 22.76 10.92 -10.06
N ALA A 426 22.11 11.08 -11.22
CA ALA A 426 21.59 9.96 -12.01
C ALA A 426 22.70 9.00 -12.48
N ALA A 427 23.85 9.55 -12.91
CA ALA A 427 25.00 8.75 -13.31
C ALA A 427 25.63 7.97 -12.12
N ARG A 428 25.71 8.58 -10.94
CA ARG A 428 26.23 7.92 -9.71
C ARG A 428 25.29 6.82 -9.19
N ALA A 429 23.97 7.01 -9.34
CA ALA A 429 22.97 6.03 -8.95
C ALA A 429 22.88 4.82 -9.91
N GLY A 430 23.61 4.83 -11.04
CA GLY A 430 23.49 3.80 -12.08
C GLY A 430 22.13 3.75 -12.76
N LEU A 431 21.32 4.79 -12.57
CA LEU A 431 19.98 4.89 -13.13
C LEU A 431 20.09 5.32 -14.60
N GLN A 432 19.51 4.54 -15.50
CA GLN A 432 19.22 5.01 -16.85
C GLN A 432 18.33 6.25 -16.73
N LYS A 433 18.63 7.28 -17.52
CA LYS A 433 17.81 8.51 -17.57
C LYS A 433 16.34 8.12 -17.69
N HIS A 434 15.55 8.42 -16.67
CA HIS A 434 14.11 8.49 -16.85
C HIS A 434 13.83 9.48 -17.98
N PRO A 435 12.89 9.19 -18.87
CA PRO A 435 12.53 10.14 -19.90
C PRO A 435 12.19 11.50 -19.24
N PRO A 436 12.53 12.63 -19.87
CA PRO A 436 12.23 13.95 -19.33
C PRO A 436 10.75 14.01 -18.99
N HIS A 437 10.43 14.73 -17.90
CA HIS A 437 9.05 14.92 -17.44
C HIS A 437 8.11 15.10 -18.63
N PRO A 438 7.01 14.33 -18.71
CA PRO A 438 6.04 14.53 -19.77
C PRO A 438 5.56 15.98 -19.72
N PRO A 439 5.36 16.64 -20.88
CA PRO A 439 4.75 17.94 -20.91
C PRO A 439 3.42 17.87 -20.16
N GLN A 440 3.14 18.89 -19.34
CA GLN A 440 1.88 18.98 -18.61
C GLN A 440 0.72 18.62 -19.55
N PRO A 441 -0.21 17.72 -19.14
CA PRO A 441 -1.32 17.37 -20.00
C PRO A 441 -2.01 18.66 -20.45
N PRO A 442 -2.36 18.77 -21.75
CA PRO A 442 -3.10 19.92 -22.22
C PRO A 442 -4.37 20.04 -21.36
N ALA A 443 -4.62 21.24 -20.87
CA ALA A 443 -5.82 21.55 -20.11
C ALA A 443 -7.02 20.88 -20.78
N SER A 444 -7.76 20.08 -20.01
CA SER A 444 -8.85 19.20 -20.45
C SER A 444 -9.62 19.78 -21.63
N PRO A 445 -9.85 19.02 -22.71
CA PRO A 445 -10.68 19.47 -23.83
C PRO A 445 -12.18 19.52 -23.50
N LEU A 446 -12.57 19.41 -22.25
CA LEU A 446 -13.92 19.71 -21.77
C LEU A 446 -14.09 21.21 -21.52
N GLY A 447 -13.84 22.00 -22.55
CA GLY A 447 -14.39 23.32 -22.72
C GLY A 447 -15.90 23.25 -22.98
N ILE A 448 -16.67 22.87 -21.98
CA ILE A 448 -18.08 23.27 -21.96
C ILE A 448 -18.07 24.78 -21.77
N PRO A 449 -18.58 25.56 -22.73
CA PRO A 449 -18.66 27.02 -22.56
C PRO A 449 -19.52 27.26 -21.31
N ARG A 450 -18.93 27.80 -20.27
CA ARG A 450 -19.71 28.37 -19.16
C ARG A 450 -20.48 29.56 -19.77
N GLN A 451 -21.74 29.32 -20.14
CA GLN A 451 -22.68 30.41 -20.32
C GLN A 451 -22.80 31.11 -18.97
N LYS A 452 -22.35 32.37 -18.95
CA LYS A 452 -22.62 33.28 -17.85
C LYS A 452 -24.13 33.37 -17.70
N PRO A 453 -24.73 33.13 -16.53
CA PRO A 453 -26.12 33.46 -16.32
C PRO A 453 -26.27 34.98 -16.31
N SER A 454 -27.11 35.49 -17.20
CA SER A 454 -27.62 36.85 -17.15
C SER A 454 -28.35 37.09 -15.83
N PRO A 455 -28.24 38.27 -15.23
CA PRO A 455 -28.96 38.60 -14.02
C PRO A 455 -30.41 38.95 -14.36
N GLN A 456 -31.33 38.01 -14.25
CA GLN A 456 -32.75 38.33 -14.13
C GLN A 456 -33.18 37.99 -12.72
N SER A 457 -33.40 39.05 -11.97
CA SER A 457 -34.05 39.13 -10.69
C SER A 457 -35.47 38.57 -10.79
N LEU A 458 -35.72 37.46 -10.10
CA LEU A 458 -37.05 37.04 -9.70
C LEU A 458 -37.09 36.99 -8.18
N GLN A 459 -37.73 38.01 -7.62
CA GLN A 459 -38.18 38.05 -6.24
C GLN A 459 -39.24 36.95 -6.05
N LEU A 460 -38.95 35.95 -5.24
CA LEU A 460 -39.93 35.05 -4.68
C LEU A 460 -40.08 35.39 -3.20
N LYS A 461 -41.31 35.72 -2.81
CA LYS A 461 -41.77 35.93 -1.45
C LYS A 461 -41.60 34.64 -0.62
N PRO A 462 -41.34 34.75 0.68
CA PRO A 462 -41.35 33.60 1.56
C PRO A 462 -42.79 33.14 1.82
N GLU A 463 -43.06 31.87 1.55
CA GLU A 463 -44.25 31.19 2.05
C GLU A 463 -44.02 30.72 3.49
N GLU A 464 -44.96 31.04 4.36
CA GLU A 464 -44.99 30.58 5.74
C GLU A 464 -45.21 29.06 5.81
N PRO A 465 -44.59 28.35 6.78
CA PRO A 465 -44.81 26.93 6.97
C PRO A 465 -46.17 26.70 7.73
N PRO A 466 -46.87 25.60 7.44
CA PRO A 466 -48.09 25.25 8.15
C PRO A 466 -47.81 24.82 9.59
N GLU A 467 -48.60 25.36 10.52
CA GLU A 467 -48.66 24.94 11.91
C GLU A 467 -49.14 23.49 12.03
N GLY A 468 -48.52 22.73 12.93
CA GLY A 468 -49.08 21.54 13.51
C GLY A 468 -48.34 20.23 13.32
N ALA A 469 -47.27 20.02 14.08
CA ALA A 469 -46.91 18.69 14.61
C ALA A 469 -45.92 18.85 15.79
N GLU A 470 -46.47 18.82 16.99
CA GLU A 470 -45.67 18.64 18.21
C GLU A 470 -45.05 17.26 18.23
N GLY A 471 -43.80 17.18 17.79
CA GLY A 471 -42.89 16.02 17.96
C GLY A 471 -41.91 16.32 19.07
N VAL A 472 -42.04 15.62 20.18
CA VAL A 472 -41.19 15.67 21.36
C VAL A 472 -39.74 15.33 20.96
N PHE A 473 -38.91 16.34 20.80
CA PHE A 473 -37.47 16.18 20.69
C PHE A 473 -36.87 15.92 22.08
N ARG A 474 -36.55 14.66 22.36
CA ARG A 474 -35.64 14.33 23.46
C ARG A 474 -34.22 14.82 23.06
N ALA A 475 -33.67 15.71 23.86
CA ALA A 475 -32.27 16.14 23.78
C ALA A 475 -31.35 14.93 23.83
N PRO A 476 -30.23 14.94 23.08
CA PRO A 476 -29.19 13.94 23.20
C PRO A 476 -28.57 14.04 24.61
N ARG A 477 -28.48 12.91 25.29
CA ARG A 477 -27.70 12.78 26.52
C ARG A 477 -26.27 13.24 26.24
N GLU A 478 -25.76 14.05 27.15
CA GLU A 478 -24.36 14.47 27.21
C GLU A 478 -23.44 13.25 27.04
N ALA A 479 -22.48 13.37 26.13
CA ALA A 479 -21.46 12.37 25.92
C ALA A 479 -20.67 12.20 27.22
N GLU A 480 -20.71 11.01 27.80
CA GLU A 480 -19.80 10.59 28.85
C GLU A 480 -18.36 10.83 28.36
N GLN A 481 -17.67 11.71 29.04
CA GLN A 481 -16.24 11.89 28.87
C GLN A 481 -15.56 10.53 29.13
N SER A 482 -14.98 9.94 28.09
CA SER A 482 -14.15 8.76 28.22
C SER A 482 -12.95 9.14 29.09
N GLN A 483 -12.96 8.69 30.33
CA GLN A 483 -11.80 8.77 31.22
C GLN A 483 -10.66 8.01 30.51
N GLY A 484 -9.53 8.69 30.39
CA GLY A 484 -8.29 8.08 29.88
C GLY A 484 -7.87 6.87 30.74
N PRO A 485 -6.96 6.04 30.27
CA PRO A 485 -6.53 4.85 30.98
C PRO A 485 -6.02 5.23 32.38
N THR A 486 -6.67 4.67 33.41
CA THR A 486 -6.28 4.86 34.80
C THR A 486 -4.92 4.17 35.02
N PRO A 487 -3.93 4.83 35.65
CA PRO A 487 -2.66 4.19 35.97
C PRO A 487 -2.87 3.00 36.91
N PRO A 488 -2.06 1.94 36.79
CA PRO A 488 -2.20 0.74 37.61
C PRO A 488 -1.85 1.03 39.08
N SER A 489 -2.54 0.38 40.02
CA SER A 489 -2.14 0.36 41.42
C SER A 489 -0.84 -0.44 41.58
N LEU A 490 0.20 0.17 42.10
CA LEU A 490 1.53 -0.44 42.20
C LEU A 490 1.71 -1.38 43.41
N ASN A 491 0.66 -1.64 44.20
CA ASN A 491 0.58 -2.66 45.28
C ASN A 491 1.90 -2.87 46.09
N GLY A 492 2.53 -1.81 46.56
CA GLY A 492 3.76 -1.89 47.36
C GLY A 492 5.07 -1.94 46.57
N ASN A 493 5.04 -2.13 45.23
CA ASN A 493 6.24 -2.19 44.38
C ASN A 493 6.60 -0.87 43.69
N ALA A 494 6.02 0.26 44.15
CA ALA A 494 6.22 1.55 43.51
C ALA A 494 7.71 1.94 43.37
N SER A 495 8.49 1.72 44.40
CA SER A 495 9.94 2.03 44.42
C SER A 495 10.71 1.22 43.36
N ALA A 496 10.42 -0.08 43.23
CA ALA A 496 11.08 -0.92 42.25
C ALA A 496 10.68 -0.56 40.82
N VAL A 497 9.40 -0.29 40.55
CA VAL A 497 8.89 0.14 39.23
C VAL A 497 9.53 1.46 38.80
N TRP A 498 9.58 2.44 39.70
CA TRP A 498 10.20 3.74 39.38
C TRP A 498 11.72 3.64 39.21
N ALA A 499 12.40 2.76 39.95
CA ALA A 499 13.82 2.49 39.72
C ALA A 499 14.11 1.96 38.32
N VAL A 500 13.24 1.08 37.78
CA VAL A 500 13.35 0.59 36.41
C VAL A 500 13.04 1.70 35.40
N ILE A 501 12.03 2.54 35.65
CA ILE A 501 11.70 3.69 34.80
C ILE A 501 12.88 4.70 34.73
N TRP A 502 13.47 5.06 35.87
CA TRP A 502 14.62 5.95 35.91
C TRP A 502 15.90 5.37 35.31
N ALA A 503 16.07 4.05 35.35
CA ALA A 503 17.21 3.38 34.73
C ALA A 503 17.00 3.14 33.22
N ALA A 504 15.82 3.47 32.67
CA ALA A 504 15.56 3.40 31.24
C ALA A 504 16.27 4.55 30.54
N MET A 505 16.92 4.25 29.40
CA MET A 505 17.42 5.31 28.51
C MET A 505 16.25 6.03 27.85
N ASP A 506 16.39 7.30 27.53
CA ASP A 506 15.36 8.16 26.91
C ASP A 506 14.78 7.59 25.60
N ASP A 507 15.48 6.65 24.97
CA ASP A 507 15.09 6.00 23.70
C ASP A 507 14.40 4.63 23.86
N GLU A 508 14.16 4.15 25.10
CA GLU A 508 13.54 2.83 25.29
C GLU A 508 12.05 2.86 24.96
N ALA A 509 11.62 2.02 23.99
CA ALA A 509 10.23 1.98 23.58
C ALA A 509 9.29 1.55 24.73
N PRO A 510 8.09 2.16 24.88
CA PRO A 510 7.17 1.87 26.00
C PRO A 510 6.78 0.40 26.16
N HIS A 511 6.77 -0.38 25.08
CA HIS A 511 6.51 -1.81 25.10
C HIS A 511 7.68 -2.60 25.74
N THR A 512 8.93 -2.25 25.37
CA THR A 512 10.14 -2.88 25.92
C THR A 512 10.27 -2.56 27.41
N LEU A 513 10.02 -1.32 27.79
CA LEU A 513 10.04 -0.87 29.18
C LEU A 513 8.95 -1.55 30.02
N SER A 514 7.74 -1.75 29.48
CA SER A 514 6.67 -2.51 30.15
C SER A 514 7.08 -3.96 30.43
N LEU A 515 7.72 -4.61 29.47
CA LEU A 515 8.18 -5.99 29.62
C LEU A 515 9.32 -6.10 30.63
N ARG A 516 10.23 -5.13 30.65
CA ARG A 516 11.33 -5.04 31.60
C ARG A 516 10.82 -4.83 33.03
N ILE A 517 9.84 -3.93 33.24
CA ILE A 517 9.17 -3.74 34.53
C ILE A 517 8.51 -5.05 35.01
N GLU A 518 7.79 -5.76 34.14
CA GLU A 518 7.17 -7.04 34.49
C GLU A 518 8.23 -8.07 34.90
N THR A 519 9.35 -8.14 34.17
CA THR A 519 10.43 -9.08 34.44
C THR A 519 11.17 -8.79 35.76
N GLU A 520 11.48 -7.52 36.02
CA GLU A 520 12.32 -7.10 37.16
C GLU A 520 11.51 -6.89 38.45
N THR A 521 10.24 -6.52 38.34
CA THR A 521 9.42 -6.16 39.52
C THR A 521 8.18 -7.05 39.70
N GLY A 522 7.87 -7.91 38.74
CA GLY A 522 6.63 -8.70 38.73
C GLY A 522 5.35 -7.88 38.51
N THR A 523 5.48 -6.58 38.21
CA THR A 523 4.33 -5.68 38.02
C THR A 523 3.96 -5.60 36.55
N ARG A 524 2.80 -6.16 36.20
CA ARG A 524 2.32 -6.15 34.82
C ARG A 524 1.54 -4.88 34.49
N MET A 525 1.95 -4.19 33.42
CA MET A 525 1.22 -3.03 32.88
C MET A 525 1.39 -2.97 31.36
N ASN A 526 0.39 -2.44 30.67
CA ASN A 526 0.49 -2.19 29.23
C ASN A 526 1.10 -0.81 28.93
N GLY A 527 1.51 -0.57 27.68
CA GLY A 527 2.17 0.69 27.28
C GLY A 527 1.33 1.96 27.51
N ALA A 528 0.00 1.86 27.52
CA ALA A 528 -0.89 2.98 27.79
C ALA A 528 -0.91 3.31 29.30
N GLN A 529 -0.92 2.28 30.14
CA GLN A 529 -0.84 2.40 31.61
C GLN A 529 0.53 2.92 32.04
N LEU A 530 1.61 2.46 31.39
CA LEU A 530 2.95 2.98 31.63
C LEU A 530 3.07 4.46 31.27
N LYS A 531 2.56 4.88 30.13
CA LYS A 531 2.54 6.30 29.75
C LYS A 531 1.73 7.16 30.73
N ALA A 532 0.59 6.66 31.19
CA ALA A 532 -0.21 7.35 32.19
C ALA A 532 0.53 7.47 33.54
N LEU A 533 1.25 6.42 33.95
CA LEU A 533 2.07 6.41 35.16
C LEU A 533 3.22 7.42 35.07
N ILE A 534 3.95 7.45 33.95
CA ILE A 534 5.04 8.40 33.72
C ILE A 534 4.51 9.85 33.72
N ALA A 535 3.36 10.09 33.06
CA ALA A 535 2.73 11.41 33.03
C ALA A 535 2.27 11.89 34.41
N GLN A 536 1.88 10.98 35.30
CA GLN A 536 1.51 11.31 36.68
C GLN A 536 2.73 11.64 37.55
N GLY A 537 3.90 11.15 37.18
CA GLY A 537 5.14 11.29 37.92
C GLY A 537 5.25 10.39 39.16
N PRO A 538 6.43 10.33 39.78
CA PRO A 538 6.65 9.49 40.96
C PRO A 538 5.84 9.99 42.17
N PRO A 539 5.39 9.06 43.05
CA PRO A 539 4.76 9.44 44.31
C PRO A 539 5.65 10.38 45.13
N PRO A 540 5.07 11.30 45.92
CA PRO A 540 5.84 12.29 46.68
C PRO A 540 6.95 11.68 47.57
N GLU A 541 6.71 10.45 48.04
CA GLU A 541 7.64 9.71 48.91
C GLU A 541 8.89 9.23 48.17
N LEU A 542 8.83 9.11 46.82
CA LEU A 542 9.95 8.66 45.98
C LEU A 542 10.68 9.77 45.25
N LYS A 543 10.19 11.00 45.30
CA LYS A 543 10.82 12.15 44.58
C LYS A 543 12.27 12.44 45.01
N HIS A 544 12.66 12.06 46.20
CA HIS A 544 14.03 12.21 46.70
C HIS A 544 15.01 11.16 46.15
N LEU A 545 14.51 10.14 45.46
CA LEU A 545 15.30 9.06 44.83
C LEU A 545 15.48 9.29 43.30
N GLU A 546 14.89 10.34 42.74
CA GLU A 546 15.02 10.70 41.35
C GLU A 546 16.50 11.03 41.03
N PRO A 547 17.14 10.38 40.03
CA PRO A 547 18.51 10.72 39.65
C PRO A 547 18.60 12.17 39.15
N LEU A 548 19.63 12.90 39.57
CA LEU A 548 19.91 14.29 39.16
C LEU A 548 20.30 14.39 37.69
#